data_62a73b93762e7b92698fe205294800e9
#
_entry.id   62a73b93762e7b92698fe205294800e9
#
_cell.length_a   1.000
_cell.length_b   1.000
_cell.length_c   1.000
_cell.angle_alpha   90.00
_cell.angle_beta   90.00
_cell.angle_gamma   90.00
#
_symmetry.space_group_name_H-M   'P 1'
#
loop_
_entity.id
_entity.type
_entity.pdbx_description
1 polymer ?
#
loop_
_entity_poly.entity_id
_entity_poly.type
_entity_poly.pdbx_seq_one_letter_code
_entity_poly.pdbx_strand_id
1 'polypeptide(L)'
;SYKGNCIRLWGDRVDYYSNSYLQDEFRDLSGFSRWVEDWCAETSDADREDVFHFSQQKRLHIRYREGDVFRFKIGRRLYGYGRILLDYDKMRKGKEPFWDILMSKPLVCSVYHIVTERTDVSVDELKTLCSLPSTIIADNSLYYGEYKIIGNIPISDDEDYPIMYGN
;
A
#
# COMPACT_ATOMS: atom_id res chain seq x y z
N SER A 1 -9.82 17.64 10.94
CA SER A 1 -9.70 19.12 11.07
C SER A 1 -10.09 19.81 9.77
N TYR A 2 -10.68 20.98 9.86
CA TYR A 2 -11.05 21.81 8.72
C TYR A 2 -10.14 23.02 8.65
N LYS A 3 -9.52 23.26 7.50
CA LYS A 3 -8.71 24.45 7.27
C LYS A 3 -8.90 24.95 5.83
N GLY A 4 -9.59 26.07 5.68
CA GLY A 4 -9.92 26.60 4.35
C GLY A 4 -10.80 25.63 3.56
N ASN A 5 -10.37 25.24 2.38
CA ASN A 5 -11.10 24.35 1.50
C ASN A 5 -10.66 22.88 1.60
N CYS A 6 -10.00 22.50 2.68
CA CYS A 6 -9.49 21.15 2.86
C CYS A 6 -9.96 20.55 4.17
N ILE A 7 -10.57 19.39 4.11
CA ILE A 7 -10.92 18.57 5.27
C ILE A 7 -9.91 17.42 5.35
N ARG A 8 -9.29 17.27 6.52
CA ARG A 8 -8.36 16.16 6.79
C ARG A 8 -8.89 15.32 7.94
N LEU A 9 -8.94 14.02 7.71
CA LEU A 9 -9.25 13.03 8.71
C LEU A 9 -7.96 12.38 9.20
N TRP A 10 -7.82 12.23 10.51
CA TRP A 10 -6.67 11.61 11.14
C TRP A 10 -7.15 10.49 12.05
N GLY A 11 -6.41 9.38 12.05
CA GLY A 11 -6.62 8.30 13.00
C GLY A 11 -5.28 7.88 13.63
N ASP A 12 -5.24 7.67 14.93
CA ASP A 12 -4.01 7.40 15.68
C ASP A 12 -3.26 6.13 15.25
N ARG A 13 -3.95 5.14 14.77
CA ARG A 13 -3.38 3.89 14.27
C ARG A 13 -4.03 3.40 12.99
N VAL A 14 -4.86 4.23 12.44
CA VAL A 14 -5.68 3.93 11.26
C VAL A 14 -5.30 4.90 10.14
N ASP A 15 -4.04 5.28 10.03
CA ASP A 15 -3.50 6.00 8.88
C ASP A 15 -3.80 5.28 7.57
N TYR A 16 -4.10 4.01 7.66
CA TYR A 16 -4.63 3.16 6.61
C TYR A 16 -5.89 3.71 5.95
N TYR A 17 -6.72 4.46 6.69
CA TYR A 17 -7.92 5.13 6.18
C TYR A 17 -7.80 6.65 6.17
N SER A 18 -6.63 7.21 6.43
CA SER A 18 -6.42 8.64 6.32
C SER A 18 -6.31 9.01 4.84
N ASN A 19 -7.42 9.42 4.28
CA ASN A 19 -7.43 9.97 2.93
C ASN A 19 -7.42 11.50 3.03
N SER A 20 -6.52 12.12 2.30
CA SER A 20 -6.60 13.55 2.04
C SER A 20 -7.55 13.74 0.87
N TYR A 21 -8.74 14.25 1.13
CA TYR A 21 -9.68 14.58 0.07
C TYR A 21 -9.37 15.95 -0.50
N LEU A 22 -9.42 16.05 -1.81
CA LEU A 22 -9.24 17.28 -2.53
C LEU A 22 -10.46 18.19 -2.31
N GLN A 23 -10.24 19.48 -2.47
CA GLN A 23 -11.22 20.54 -2.29
C GLN A 23 -12.55 20.33 -3.03
N ASP A 24 -12.51 19.62 -4.15
CA ASP A 24 -13.69 19.39 -5.00
C ASP A 24 -14.69 18.38 -4.41
N GLU A 25 -14.26 17.54 -3.45
CA GLU A 25 -15.12 16.55 -2.83
C GLU A 25 -15.93 17.13 -1.65
N PHE A 26 -15.32 18.05 -0.89
CA PHE A 26 -15.97 18.69 0.25
C PHE A 26 -15.80 20.21 0.21
N ARG A 27 -16.79 20.89 -0.32
CA ARG A 27 -16.77 22.37 -0.39
C ARG A 27 -17.07 23.02 0.95
N ASP A 28 -17.80 22.32 1.80
CA ASP A 28 -18.24 22.84 3.09
C ASP A 28 -18.41 21.71 4.12
N LEU A 29 -18.74 22.10 5.35
CA LEU A 29 -18.94 21.17 6.45
C LEU A 29 -20.16 20.27 6.24
N SER A 30 -21.18 20.75 5.53
CA SER A 30 -22.40 19.95 5.26
C SER A 30 -22.14 18.84 4.25
N GLY A 31 -21.31 19.10 3.24
CA GLY A 31 -20.83 18.08 2.32
C GLY A 31 -20.03 16.99 3.02
N PHE A 32 -19.16 17.38 3.95
CA PHE A 32 -18.44 16.43 4.79
C PHE A 32 -19.36 15.60 5.70
N SER A 33 -20.35 16.25 6.35
CA SER A 33 -21.31 15.53 7.22
C SER A 33 -22.08 14.49 6.43
N ARG A 34 -22.55 14.85 5.24
CA ARG A 34 -23.26 13.90 4.36
C ARG A 34 -22.37 12.73 3.97
N TRP A 35 -21.13 13.00 3.59
CA TRP A 35 -20.18 11.94 3.27
C TRP A 35 -19.96 10.99 4.45
N VAL A 36 -19.85 11.51 5.68
CA VAL A 36 -19.73 10.67 6.89
C VAL A 36 -20.98 9.81 7.09
N GLU A 37 -22.18 10.38 6.91
CA GLU A 37 -23.43 9.66 7.01
C GLU A 37 -23.51 8.52 5.98
N ASP A 38 -23.20 8.82 4.71
CA ASP A 38 -23.17 7.83 3.63
C ASP A 38 -22.12 6.75 3.92
N TRP A 39 -20.91 7.15 4.36
CA TRP A 39 -19.86 6.23 4.75
C TRP A 39 -20.30 5.29 5.87
N CYS A 40 -21.01 5.80 6.89
CA CYS A 40 -21.52 5.00 7.99
C CYS A 40 -22.63 4.05 7.52
N ALA A 41 -23.54 4.53 6.67
CA ALA A 41 -24.63 3.74 6.13
C ALA A 41 -24.13 2.58 5.25
N GLU A 42 -23.07 2.80 4.48
CA GLU A 42 -22.46 1.78 3.64
C GLU A 42 -21.56 0.80 4.39
N THR A 43 -21.20 1.11 5.65
CA THR A 43 -20.30 0.28 6.45
C THR A 43 -20.99 -1.01 6.88
N SER A 44 -20.55 -2.13 6.32
CA SER A 44 -21.01 -3.47 6.68
C SER A 44 -20.34 -3.99 7.95
N ASP A 45 -20.89 -5.06 8.51
CA ASP A 45 -20.26 -5.74 9.65
C ASP A 45 -18.90 -6.35 9.26
N ALA A 46 -18.75 -6.81 8.02
CA ALA A 46 -17.46 -7.29 7.50
C ALA A 46 -16.39 -6.18 7.45
N ASP A 47 -16.77 -4.94 7.10
CA ASP A 47 -15.83 -3.81 7.12
C ASP A 47 -15.40 -3.49 8.56
N ARG A 48 -16.32 -3.58 9.52
CA ARG A 48 -16.03 -3.37 10.95
C ARG A 48 -15.12 -4.45 11.52
N GLU A 49 -15.38 -5.69 11.17
CA GLU A 49 -14.57 -6.84 11.56
C GLU A 49 -13.15 -6.72 11.03
N ASP A 50 -13.00 -6.33 9.77
CA ASP A 50 -11.69 -6.12 9.13
C ASP A 50 -10.86 -5.04 9.85
N VAL A 51 -11.49 -3.90 10.17
CA VAL A 51 -10.84 -2.83 10.95
C VAL A 51 -10.49 -3.31 12.36
N PHE A 52 -11.38 -4.04 13.00
CA PHE A 52 -11.13 -4.59 14.33
C PHE A 52 -9.95 -5.56 14.33
N HIS A 53 -9.92 -6.50 13.39
CA HIS A 53 -8.80 -7.43 13.24
C HIS A 53 -7.49 -6.71 12.97
N PHE A 54 -7.50 -5.71 12.09
CA PHE A 54 -6.32 -4.90 11.81
C PHE A 54 -5.84 -4.15 13.06
N SER A 55 -6.74 -3.57 13.84
CA SER A 55 -6.40 -2.84 15.07
C SER A 55 -5.76 -3.72 16.15
N GLN A 56 -6.06 -5.03 16.15
CA GLN A 56 -5.51 -6.01 17.07
C GLN A 56 -4.20 -6.64 16.58
N GLN A 57 -3.81 -6.36 15.34
CA GLN A 57 -2.60 -6.95 14.79
C GLN A 57 -1.35 -6.45 15.51
N LYS A 58 -0.52 -7.41 15.92
CA LYS A 58 0.82 -7.13 16.42
C LYS A 58 1.77 -7.09 15.23
N ARG A 59 2.90 -6.40 15.42
CA ARG A 59 3.98 -6.38 14.43
C ARG A 59 4.33 -7.79 13.99
N LEU A 60 4.12 -8.08 12.70
CA LEU A 60 4.46 -9.34 12.09
C LEU A 60 5.92 -9.27 11.62
N HIS A 61 6.75 -10.20 12.06
CA HIS A 61 8.13 -10.33 11.55
C HIS A 61 8.14 -11.09 10.23
N ILE A 62 7.50 -10.52 9.21
CA ILE A 62 7.43 -11.12 7.88
C ILE A 62 8.81 -11.07 7.24
N ARG A 63 9.26 -12.21 6.77
CA ARG A 63 10.44 -12.30 5.91
C ARG A 63 9.98 -12.15 4.47
N TYR A 64 10.54 -11.19 3.79
CA TYR A 64 10.30 -10.95 2.38
C TYR A 64 11.61 -11.06 1.58
N ARG A 65 11.47 -11.24 0.28
CA ARG A 65 12.59 -11.31 -0.66
C ARG A 65 12.19 -10.72 -2.00
N GLU A 66 13.17 -10.43 -2.83
CA GLU A 66 12.96 -10.03 -4.22
C GLU A 66 12.16 -11.09 -4.96
N GLY A 67 11.24 -10.62 -5.81
CA GLY A 67 10.28 -11.46 -6.50
C GLY A 67 8.99 -11.72 -5.72
N ASP A 68 8.94 -11.44 -4.41
CA ASP A 68 7.70 -11.66 -3.65
C ASP A 68 6.60 -10.73 -4.15
N VAL A 69 5.46 -11.36 -4.42
CA VAL A 69 4.23 -10.70 -4.86
C VAL A 69 3.38 -10.46 -3.63
N PHE A 70 2.90 -9.25 -3.50
CA PHE A 70 2.06 -8.86 -2.37
C PHE A 70 0.74 -8.25 -2.84
N ARG A 71 -0.27 -8.43 -2.00
CA ARG A 71 -1.56 -7.78 -2.10
C ARG A 71 -1.63 -6.67 -1.07
N PHE A 72 -2.21 -5.53 -1.46
CA PHE A 72 -2.49 -4.42 -0.57
C PHE A 72 -3.93 -3.93 -0.77
N LYS A 73 -4.46 -3.28 0.25
CA LYS A 73 -5.83 -2.79 0.24
C LYS A 73 -5.88 -1.37 -0.31
N ILE A 74 -6.89 -1.10 -1.13
CA ILE A 74 -7.21 0.23 -1.67
C ILE A 74 -8.59 0.61 -1.13
N GLY A 75 -8.62 1.52 -0.16
CA GLY A 75 -9.87 1.85 0.53
C GLY A 75 -10.47 0.66 1.27
N ARG A 76 -11.79 0.49 1.21
CA ARG A 76 -12.51 -0.51 2.02
C ARG A 76 -12.44 -1.93 1.47
N ARG A 77 -12.67 -2.12 0.17
CA ARG A 77 -12.98 -3.42 -0.42
C ARG A 77 -12.17 -3.75 -1.65
N LEU A 78 -11.39 -2.78 -2.13
CA LEU A 78 -10.57 -2.96 -3.31
C LEU A 78 -9.16 -3.37 -2.94
N TYR A 79 -8.54 -4.12 -3.81
CA TYR A 79 -7.17 -4.61 -3.67
C TYR A 79 -6.35 -4.29 -4.91
N GLY A 80 -5.10 -3.91 -4.66
CA GLY A 80 -4.05 -3.85 -5.65
C GLY A 80 -3.01 -4.93 -5.37
N TYR A 81 -2.15 -5.15 -6.34
CA TYR A 81 -1.10 -6.16 -6.29
C TYR A 81 0.21 -5.57 -6.76
N GLY A 82 1.29 -5.94 -6.09
CA GLY A 82 2.62 -5.47 -6.42
C GLY A 82 3.66 -6.58 -6.26
N ARG A 83 4.87 -6.31 -6.74
CA ARG A 83 6.00 -7.23 -6.68
C ARG A 83 7.23 -6.50 -6.17
N ILE A 84 7.95 -7.08 -5.24
CA ILE A 84 9.22 -6.56 -4.73
C ILE A 84 10.29 -6.82 -5.79
N LEU A 85 10.92 -5.77 -6.28
CA LEU A 85 11.97 -5.84 -7.28
C LEU A 85 13.36 -5.80 -6.66
N LEU A 86 13.54 -4.96 -5.63
CA LEU A 86 14.84 -4.76 -5.00
C LEU A 86 14.68 -4.45 -3.51
N ASP A 87 15.49 -5.09 -2.69
CA ASP A 87 15.66 -4.82 -1.26
C ASP A 87 16.93 -3.99 -1.04
N TYR A 88 16.76 -2.69 -0.82
CA TYR A 88 17.90 -1.79 -0.57
C TYR A 88 18.71 -2.14 0.68
N ASP A 89 18.11 -2.83 1.66
CA ASP A 89 18.84 -3.24 2.86
C ASP A 89 19.96 -4.25 2.55
N LYS A 90 19.81 -5.01 1.48
CA LYS A 90 20.87 -5.87 0.96
C LYS A 90 22.06 -5.08 0.40
N MET A 91 21.79 -3.92 -0.22
CA MET A 91 22.83 -3.05 -0.78
C MET A 91 23.61 -2.33 0.32
N ARG A 92 22.97 -1.97 1.44
CA ARG A 92 23.64 -1.39 2.62
C ARG A 92 24.76 -2.28 3.16
N LYS A 93 24.61 -3.58 3.08
CA LYS A 93 25.63 -4.55 3.49
C LYS A 93 26.89 -4.47 2.63
N GLY A 94 26.82 -3.83 1.47
CA GLY A 94 27.93 -3.59 0.56
C GLY A 94 28.85 -2.43 0.88
N LYS A 95 28.62 -1.68 2.00
CA LYS A 95 29.50 -0.62 2.56
C LYS A 95 29.53 0.73 1.86
N GLU A 96 28.58 1.07 1.04
CA GLU A 96 28.46 2.42 0.50
C GLU A 96 27.79 3.34 1.54
N PRO A 97 28.48 4.38 2.08
CA PRO A 97 27.95 5.26 3.14
C PRO A 97 26.66 6.00 2.74
N PHE A 98 26.44 6.17 1.46
CA PHE A 98 25.24 6.81 0.91
C PHE A 98 23.93 6.10 1.35
N TRP A 99 23.97 4.77 1.46
CA TRP A 99 22.78 3.99 1.81
C TRP A 99 22.40 4.07 3.29
N ASP A 100 23.32 4.52 4.15
CA ASP A 100 23.05 4.69 5.58
C ASP A 100 22.17 5.91 5.87
N ILE A 101 22.01 6.82 4.91
CA ILE A 101 21.17 8.02 5.03
C ILE A 101 19.68 7.67 5.01
N LEU A 102 19.32 6.53 4.46
CA LEU A 102 17.91 6.11 4.38
C LEU A 102 17.42 5.61 5.74
N MET A 103 16.51 6.37 6.36
CA MET A 103 15.99 6.10 7.72
C MET A 103 15.12 4.84 7.85
N SER A 104 14.65 4.27 6.74
CA SER A 104 13.80 3.08 6.71
C SER A 104 14.48 1.96 5.93
N LYS A 105 13.80 0.83 5.78
CA LYS A 105 14.19 -0.23 4.85
C LYS A 105 13.37 -0.07 3.56
N PRO A 106 13.86 0.71 2.61
CA PRO A 106 13.15 0.95 1.38
C PRO A 106 13.18 -0.29 0.48
N LEU A 107 12.06 -0.54 -0.16
CA LEU A 107 11.89 -1.58 -1.16
C LEU A 107 11.50 -0.93 -2.48
N VAL A 108 12.12 -1.33 -3.57
CA VAL A 108 11.62 -0.98 -4.90
C VAL A 108 10.58 -2.01 -5.30
N CYS A 109 9.41 -1.54 -5.67
CA CYS A 109 8.29 -2.38 -6.07
C CYS A 109 7.70 -1.90 -7.39
N SER A 110 7.21 -2.84 -8.19
CA SER A 110 6.24 -2.55 -9.25
C SER A 110 4.83 -2.85 -8.75
N VAL A 111 3.86 -2.14 -9.28
CA VAL A 111 2.43 -2.38 -9.01
C VAL A 111 1.77 -2.82 -10.30
N TYR A 112 1.02 -3.91 -10.26
CA TYR A 112 0.27 -4.37 -11.42
C TYR A 112 -0.91 -3.47 -11.71
N HIS A 113 -1.21 -3.27 -12.99
CA HIS A 113 -2.33 -2.42 -13.42
C HIS A 113 -3.66 -3.16 -13.23
N ILE A 114 -4.01 -3.43 -11.98
CA ILE A 114 -5.24 -4.10 -11.57
C ILE A 114 -5.76 -3.52 -10.25
N VAL A 115 -7.05 -3.23 -10.22
CA VAL A 115 -7.80 -2.92 -9.00
C VAL A 115 -9.04 -3.81 -8.99
N THR A 116 -9.25 -4.58 -7.93
CA THR A 116 -10.31 -5.59 -7.88
C THR A 116 -10.80 -5.83 -6.44
N GLU A 117 -12.03 -6.30 -6.29
CA GLU A 117 -12.56 -6.80 -5.02
C GLU A 117 -12.07 -8.22 -4.68
N ARG A 118 -11.50 -8.92 -5.66
CA ARG A 118 -10.99 -10.28 -5.48
C ARG A 118 -9.74 -10.29 -4.61
N THR A 119 -9.69 -11.21 -3.68
CA THR A 119 -8.53 -11.47 -2.81
C THR A 119 -7.72 -12.69 -3.21
N ASP A 120 -8.21 -13.43 -4.21
CA ASP A 120 -7.72 -14.73 -4.67
C ASP A 120 -7.03 -14.67 -6.05
N VAL A 121 -6.65 -13.47 -6.52
CA VAL A 121 -5.91 -13.34 -7.77
C VAL A 121 -4.61 -14.12 -7.67
N SER A 122 -4.41 -15.04 -8.61
CA SER A 122 -3.24 -15.92 -8.61
C SER A 122 -1.99 -15.21 -9.15
N VAL A 123 -0.83 -15.72 -8.77
CA VAL A 123 0.45 -15.25 -9.29
C VAL A 123 0.53 -15.42 -10.82
N ASP A 124 -0.06 -16.45 -11.37
CA ASP A 124 -0.04 -16.69 -12.81
C ASP A 124 -0.93 -15.73 -13.58
N GLU A 125 -2.07 -15.31 -13.01
CA GLU A 125 -2.86 -14.22 -13.57
C GLU A 125 -2.05 -12.91 -13.59
N LEU A 126 -1.34 -12.60 -12.51
CA LEU A 126 -0.55 -11.37 -12.40
C LEU A 126 0.60 -11.30 -13.42
N LYS A 127 1.22 -12.43 -13.76
CA LYS A 127 2.28 -12.49 -14.80
C LYS A 127 1.81 -12.01 -16.17
N THR A 128 0.51 -12.06 -16.45
CA THR A 128 -0.06 -11.63 -17.73
C THR A 128 -0.39 -10.15 -17.79
N LEU A 129 -0.31 -9.45 -16.66
CA LEU A 129 -0.68 -8.06 -16.55
C LEU A 129 0.51 -7.12 -16.73
N CYS A 130 0.24 -5.95 -17.29
CA CYS A 130 1.20 -4.86 -17.29
C CYS A 130 1.42 -4.34 -15.87
N SER A 131 2.63 -3.92 -15.58
CA SER A 131 2.96 -3.19 -14.36
C SER A 131 3.09 -1.69 -14.61
N LEU A 132 2.77 -0.92 -13.60
CA LEU A 132 3.09 0.51 -13.53
C LEU A 132 4.60 0.68 -13.32
N PRO A 133 5.16 1.87 -13.63
CA PRO A 133 6.54 2.20 -13.28
C PRO A 133 6.82 1.90 -11.81
N SER A 134 8.03 1.45 -11.52
CA SER A 134 8.42 1.09 -10.16
C SER A 134 8.43 2.29 -9.23
N THR A 135 8.14 2.05 -7.96
CA THR A 135 8.13 3.04 -6.89
C THR A 135 8.86 2.50 -5.67
N ILE A 136 9.21 3.40 -4.77
CA ILE A 136 9.83 3.04 -3.49
C ILE A 136 8.78 3.03 -2.41
N ILE A 137 8.72 1.96 -1.65
CA ILE A 137 7.88 1.80 -0.46
C ILE A 137 8.75 1.50 0.77
N ALA A 138 8.24 1.81 1.96
CA ALA A 138 8.84 1.35 3.19
C ALA A 138 8.36 -0.08 3.52
N ASP A 139 9.20 -0.87 4.17
CA ASP A 139 8.85 -2.24 4.60
C ASP A 139 7.81 -2.29 5.73
N ASN A 140 7.48 -1.15 6.32
CA ASN A 140 6.50 -1.03 7.40
C ASN A 140 5.16 -1.69 7.08
N SER A 141 4.65 -1.49 5.87
CA SER A 141 3.37 -2.05 5.46
C SER A 141 3.36 -3.59 5.45
N LEU A 142 4.50 -4.20 5.17
CA LEU A 142 4.67 -5.65 5.33
C LEU A 142 4.73 -6.05 6.81
N TYR A 143 5.47 -5.30 7.64
CA TYR A 143 5.60 -5.58 9.06
C TYR A 143 4.29 -5.48 9.84
N TYR A 144 3.44 -4.54 9.47
CA TYR A 144 2.13 -4.35 10.13
C TYR A 144 1.02 -5.18 9.49
N GLY A 145 1.34 -5.98 8.45
CA GLY A 145 0.38 -6.86 7.80
C GLY A 145 -0.61 -6.14 6.88
N GLU A 146 -0.36 -4.87 6.57
CA GLU A 146 -1.12 -4.12 5.57
C GLU A 146 -0.95 -4.74 4.18
N TYR A 147 0.28 -5.17 3.89
CA TYR A 147 0.63 -5.87 2.67
C TYR A 147 0.81 -7.36 2.97
N LYS A 148 0.12 -8.20 2.23
CA LYS A 148 0.15 -9.64 2.40
C LYS A 148 0.88 -10.29 1.24
N ILE A 149 1.97 -11.00 1.52
CA ILE A 149 2.67 -11.81 0.51
C ILE A 149 1.77 -12.98 0.11
N ILE A 150 1.57 -13.15 -1.20
CA ILE A 150 0.68 -14.17 -1.79
C ILE A 150 1.43 -15.18 -2.67
N GLY A 151 2.68 -14.92 -2.99
CA GLY A 151 3.51 -15.81 -3.79
C GLY A 151 4.81 -15.14 -4.20
N ASN A 152 5.49 -15.73 -5.16
CA ASN A 152 6.77 -15.22 -5.67
C ASN A 152 6.86 -15.43 -7.19
N ILE A 153 7.32 -14.40 -7.87
CA ILE A 153 7.76 -14.42 -9.27
C ILE A 153 9.24 -14.07 -9.25
N PRO A 154 10.15 -15.02 -9.46
CA PRO A 154 11.58 -14.74 -9.43
C PRO A 154 11.95 -13.60 -10.39
N ILE A 155 12.86 -12.73 -9.96
CA ILE A 155 13.42 -11.70 -10.85
C ILE A 155 14.34 -12.39 -11.85
N SER A 156 14.16 -12.04 -13.12
CA SER A 156 15.07 -12.47 -14.19
C SER A 156 16.11 -11.39 -14.47
N ASP A 157 17.33 -11.77 -14.81
CA ASP A 157 18.40 -10.83 -15.15
C ASP A 157 18.08 -10.01 -16.41
N ASP A 158 17.15 -10.51 -17.23
CA ASP A 158 16.70 -9.84 -18.46
C ASP A 158 15.55 -8.85 -18.23
N GLU A 159 15.03 -8.76 -17.00
CA GLU A 159 13.95 -7.84 -16.69
C GLU A 159 14.49 -6.41 -16.45
N ASP A 160 14.13 -5.49 -17.33
CA ASP A 160 14.41 -4.05 -17.16
C ASP A 160 13.16 -3.34 -16.60
N TYR A 161 13.29 -2.83 -15.39
CA TYR A 161 12.21 -2.06 -14.74
C TYR A 161 12.60 -0.58 -14.70
N PRO A 162 11.86 0.29 -15.39
CA PRO A 162 12.10 1.72 -15.28
C PRO A 162 11.84 2.17 -13.84
N ILE A 163 12.87 2.67 -13.19
CA ILE A 163 12.76 3.28 -11.87
C ILE A 163 12.44 4.76 -12.08
N MET A 164 11.25 5.17 -11.67
CA MET A 164 10.87 6.58 -11.66
C MET A 164 11.45 7.24 -10.41
N TYR A 165 12.46 8.07 -10.62
CA TYR A 165 12.86 9.05 -9.63
C TYR A 165 11.89 10.22 -9.78
N GLY A 166 11.15 10.54 -8.72
CA GLY A 166 10.18 11.64 -8.74
C GLY A 166 10.82 12.96 -9.20
N ASN A 167 10.05 13.75 -9.93
CA ASN A 167 10.36 15.16 -10.23
C ASN A 167 10.03 16.01 -9.00
#